data_8b80b5de573e12e75a9da92070150554
#
_entry.id   8b80b5de573e12e75a9da92070150554
#
_cell.length_a   1.000
_cell.length_b   1.000
_cell.length_c   1.000
_cell.angle_alpha   90.00
_cell.angle_beta   90.00
_cell.angle_gamma   90.00
#
_symmetry.space_group_name_H-M   'P 1'
#
loop_
_entity.id
_entity.type
_entity.pdbx_description
1 polymer ?
#
loop_
_entity_poly.entity_id
_entity_poly.type
_entity_poly.pdbx_seq_one_letter_code
_entity_poly.pdbx_strand_id
1 'polypeptide(L)'
;MRLNILIGGKAGQGINKISEIVSSVLVEYGYFTFNYRDYPSLIRGGHNFNVLSVSDKRIGSIESKLDVIIAMDENTLKIHKKDLKSKGVVIGLNGFQDLGRNLNVAQAGALIKVLGIDKKILIDEIENQFHNKESNAAAEKGYDSQKEKFNLKKLDNKISIKTGTQAVAQG
;
A
#
# COMPACT_ATOMS: atom_id res chain seq x y z
N MET A 1 15.35 -2.40 9.23
CA MET A 1 14.88 -1.46 8.16
C MET A 1 13.43 -1.10 8.43
N ARG A 2 13.02 0.16 8.13
CA ARG A 2 11.62 0.58 8.26
C ARG A 2 11.24 1.53 7.13
N LEU A 3 10.05 1.33 6.54
CA LEU A 3 9.44 2.19 5.53
C LEU A 3 8.04 2.59 5.99
N ASN A 4 7.63 3.82 5.67
CA ASN A 4 6.29 4.34 5.93
C ASN A 4 5.66 4.78 4.62
N ILE A 5 4.50 4.22 4.31
CA ILE A 5 3.78 4.38 3.05
C ILE A 5 2.44 5.02 3.36
N LEU A 6 2.22 6.23 2.90
CA LEU A 6 0.91 6.87 2.98
C LEU A 6 0.10 6.52 1.73
N ILE A 7 -1.15 6.14 1.94
CA ILE A 7 -2.14 5.89 0.89
C ILE A 7 -3.31 6.83 1.17
N GLY A 8 -3.49 7.85 0.35
CA GLY A 8 -4.47 8.90 0.59
C GLY A 8 -5.39 9.16 -0.60
N GLY A 9 -6.60 9.61 -0.29
CA GLY A 9 -7.62 9.94 -1.29
C GLY A 9 -8.97 10.28 -0.68
N LYS A 10 -10.00 10.38 -1.52
CA LYS A 10 -11.37 10.60 -1.07
C LYS A 10 -11.97 9.33 -0.49
N ALA A 11 -12.90 9.49 0.46
CA ALA A 11 -13.70 8.39 0.97
C ALA A 11 -14.36 7.60 -0.18
N GLY A 12 -14.18 6.28 -0.18
CA GLY A 12 -14.71 5.38 -1.20
C GLY A 12 -13.77 5.06 -2.38
N GLN A 13 -12.60 5.69 -2.49
CA GLN A 13 -11.64 5.41 -3.58
C GLN A 13 -10.85 4.10 -3.44
N GLY A 14 -11.04 3.33 -2.37
CA GLY A 14 -10.37 2.03 -2.20
C GLY A 14 -9.01 2.08 -1.50
N ILE A 15 -8.76 3.11 -0.68
CA ILE A 15 -7.54 3.26 0.15
C ILE A 15 -7.25 1.98 0.95
N ASN A 16 -8.28 1.42 1.59
CA ASN A 16 -8.15 0.19 2.37
C ASN A 16 -7.74 -1.00 1.52
N LYS A 17 -8.26 -1.08 0.29
CA LYS A 17 -7.96 -2.21 -0.60
C LYS A 17 -6.49 -2.24 -1.00
N ILE A 18 -5.89 -1.09 -1.27
CA ILE A 18 -4.44 -1.00 -1.52
C ILE A 18 -3.67 -1.49 -0.29
N SER A 19 -4.04 -0.99 0.90
CA SER A 19 -3.39 -1.40 2.15
C SER A 19 -3.49 -2.90 2.41
N GLU A 20 -4.64 -3.52 2.12
CA GLU A 20 -4.86 -4.96 2.28
C GLU A 20 -3.96 -5.77 1.34
N ILE A 21 -4.02 -5.52 0.03
CA ILE A 21 -3.20 -6.21 -0.96
C ILE A 21 -1.72 -6.13 -0.60
N VAL A 22 -1.25 -4.91 -0.33
CA VAL A 22 0.17 -4.66 -0.04
C VAL A 22 0.59 -5.32 1.26
N SER A 23 -0.26 -5.27 2.30
CA SER A 23 0.05 -5.93 3.58
C SER A 23 0.15 -7.44 3.43
N SER A 24 -0.76 -8.07 2.66
CA SER A 24 -0.71 -9.52 2.40
C SER A 24 0.59 -9.91 1.70
N VAL A 25 0.96 -9.22 0.62
CA VAL A 25 2.21 -9.46 -0.10
C VAL A 25 3.43 -9.28 0.80
N LEU A 26 3.46 -8.22 1.62
CA LEU A 26 4.58 -7.94 2.53
C LEU A 26 4.73 -9.00 3.62
N VAL A 27 3.62 -9.46 4.19
CA VAL A 27 3.61 -10.52 5.21
C VAL A 27 4.06 -11.85 4.63
N GLU A 28 3.65 -12.21 3.42
CA GLU A 28 4.16 -13.38 2.72
C GLU A 28 5.66 -13.26 2.42
N TYR A 29 6.13 -12.04 2.19
CA TYR A 29 7.55 -11.72 1.99
C TYR A 29 8.35 -11.67 3.31
N GLY A 30 7.68 -11.86 4.46
CA GLY A 30 8.29 -11.97 5.80
C GLY A 30 8.43 -10.64 6.55
N TYR A 31 7.76 -9.56 6.12
CA TYR A 31 7.80 -8.26 6.78
C TYR A 31 6.64 -8.05 7.75
N PHE A 32 6.95 -7.47 8.91
CA PHE A 32 5.94 -6.95 9.82
C PHE A 32 5.29 -5.70 9.22
N THR A 33 3.97 -5.62 9.31
CA THR A 33 3.19 -4.48 8.85
C THR A 33 2.33 -3.93 9.98
N PHE A 34 2.15 -2.61 9.99
CA PHE A 34 1.21 -1.93 10.86
C PHE A 34 0.47 -0.88 10.05
N ASN A 35 -0.86 -1.00 9.96
CA ASN A 35 -1.70 -0.11 9.17
C ASN A 35 -2.50 0.82 10.10
N TYR A 36 -2.04 2.07 10.22
CA TYR A 36 -2.78 3.14 10.86
C TYR A 36 -3.77 3.74 9.87
N ARG A 37 -5.03 3.88 10.30
CA ARG A 37 -6.11 4.43 9.48
C ARG A 37 -6.57 5.75 10.08
N ASP A 38 -6.56 6.80 9.27
CA ASP A 38 -7.08 8.11 9.66
C ASP A 38 -8.28 8.49 8.76
N TYR A 39 -9.44 8.58 9.40
CA TYR A 39 -10.71 8.93 8.76
C TYR A 39 -11.30 10.18 9.42
N PRO A 40 -10.68 11.36 9.23
CA PRO A 40 -11.16 12.60 9.85
C PRO A 40 -12.52 13.03 9.32
N SER A 41 -12.97 12.51 8.16
CA SER A 41 -14.24 12.83 7.58
C SER A 41 -15.07 11.61 7.24
N LEU A 42 -16.26 11.53 7.83
CA LEU A 42 -17.33 10.60 7.44
C LEU A 42 -18.17 11.13 6.26
N ILE A 43 -17.94 12.37 5.86
CA ILE A 43 -18.64 13.02 4.76
C ILE A 43 -18.09 12.52 3.43
N ARG A 44 -18.96 12.15 2.52
CA ARG A 44 -18.60 11.69 1.17
C ARG A 44 -17.71 12.73 0.49
N GLY A 45 -16.49 12.33 0.08
CA GLY A 45 -15.52 13.22 -0.57
C GLY A 45 -14.50 13.87 0.38
N GLY A 46 -14.60 13.68 1.71
CA GLY A 46 -13.58 14.10 2.66
C GLY A 46 -12.27 13.33 2.45
N HIS A 47 -11.13 13.96 2.82
CA HIS A 47 -9.82 13.36 2.71
C HIS A 47 -9.61 12.32 3.81
N ASN A 48 -9.28 11.10 3.41
CA ASN A 48 -8.91 10.01 4.29
C ASN A 48 -7.56 9.44 3.86
N PHE A 49 -6.84 8.82 4.79
CA PHE A 49 -5.59 8.17 4.47
C PHE A 49 -5.25 7.03 5.44
N ASN A 50 -4.43 6.12 4.95
CA ASN A 50 -3.77 5.10 5.75
C ASN A 50 -2.26 5.37 5.74
N VAL A 51 -1.59 5.06 6.86
CA VAL A 51 -0.12 4.96 6.92
C VAL A 51 0.23 3.50 7.19
N LEU A 52 0.74 2.83 6.17
CA LEU A 52 1.24 1.46 6.26
C LEU A 52 2.73 1.52 6.59
N SER A 53 3.07 1.15 7.81
CA SER A 53 4.45 0.95 8.22
C SER A 53 4.89 -0.48 7.93
N VAL A 54 6.10 -0.64 7.40
CA VAL A 54 6.71 -1.92 7.00
C VAL A 54 8.07 -2.05 7.67
N SER A 55 8.37 -3.19 8.29
CA SER A 55 9.64 -3.41 8.97
C SER A 55 10.07 -4.88 9.00
N ASP A 56 11.38 -5.13 9.06
CA ASP A 56 11.97 -6.44 9.34
C ASP A 56 11.84 -6.85 10.83
N LYS A 57 11.36 -5.93 11.70
CA LYS A 57 11.12 -6.14 13.13
C LYS A 57 9.72 -5.69 13.52
N ARG A 58 9.24 -6.14 14.68
CA ARG A 58 7.93 -5.70 15.22
C ARG A 58 7.87 -4.18 15.32
N ILE A 59 6.72 -3.63 14.96
CA ILE A 59 6.46 -2.20 14.91
C ILE A 59 5.68 -1.81 16.17
N GLY A 60 6.26 -0.94 17.00
CA GLY A 60 5.65 -0.46 18.25
C GLY A 60 5.17 1.00 18.20
N SER A 61 5.41 1.73 17.11
CA SER A 61 5.08 3.16 17.00
C SER A 61 4.86 3.57 15.55
N ILE A 62 4.29 4.75 15.34
CA ILE A 62 4.15 5.39 14.03
C ILE A 62 5.24 6.45 13.88
N GLU A 63 5.79 6.59 12.69
CA GLU A 63 6.71 7.68 12.33
C GLU A 63 6.04 8.65 11.38
N SER A 64 6.34 9.95 11.52
CA SER A 64 5.73 11.01 10.73
C SER A 64 6.32 11.16 9.33
N LYS A 65 7.56 10.72 9.09
CA LYS A 65 8.22 10.85 7.78
C LYS A 65 7.91 9.69 6.87
N LEU A 66 7.56 10.00 5.63
CA LEU A 66 7.06 9.07 4.62
C LEU A 66 8.16 8.72 3.61
N ASP A 67 8.23 7.44 3.25
CA ASP A 67 9.09 6.95 2.19
C ASP A 67 8.37 6.90 0.84
N VAL A 68 7.04 6.63 0.87
CA VAL A 68 6.18 6.59 -0.31
C VAL A 68 4.86 7.29 -0.02
N ILE A 69 4.33 8.01 -1.01
CA ILE A 69 2.94 8.49 -1.02
C ILE A 69 2.25 7.90 -2.24
N ILE A 70 1.18 7.12 -2.02
CA ILE A 70 0.20 6.77 -3.04
C ILE A 70 -0.91 7.84 -2.99
N ALA A 71 -0.98 8.65 -4.04
CA ALA A 71 -1.96 9.73 -4.14
C ALA A 71 -3.09 9.33 -5.09
N MET A 72 -4.27 9.07 -4.54
CA MET A 72 -5.48 8.78 -5.31
C MET A 72 -6.22 10.07 -5.73
N ASP A 73 -5.75 11.22 -5.27
CA ASP A 73 -6.18 12.55 -5.70
C ASP A 73 -5.08 13.59 -5.46
N GLU A 74 -5.26 14.79 -6.05
CA GLU A 74 -4.31 15.89 -5.90
C GLU A 74 -4.24 16.43 -4.47
N ASN A 75 -5.34 16.33 -3.71
CA ASN A 75 -5.42 16.83 -2.36
C ASN A 75 -4.48 16.08 -1.43
N THR A 76 -4.30 14.78 -1.64
CA THR A 76 -3.32 13.95 -0.92
C THR A 76 -1.92 14.54 -1.00
N LEU A 77 -1.49 14.95 -2.19
CA LEU A 77 -0.17 15.58 -2.35
C LEU A 77 -0.08 16.96 -1.71
N LYS A 78 -1.14 17.77 -1.82
CA LYS A 78 -1.17 19.10 -1.20
C LYS A 78 -0.98 19.02 0.32
N ILE A 79 -1.58 18.03 0.97
CA ILE A 79 -1.54 17.87 2.42
C ILE A 79 -0.23 17.22 2.88
N HIS A 80 0.19 16.12 2.25
CA HIS A 80 1.20 15.21 2.81
C HIS A 80 2.60 15.30 2.15
N LYS A 81 2.76 16.02 1.04
CA LYS A 81 4.07 16.13 0.35
C LYS A 81 5.18 16.66 1.25
N LYS A 82 4.85 17.54 2.22
CA LYS A 82 5.80 18.09 3.21
C LYS A 82 6.41 17.03 4.14
N ASP A 83 5.75 15.90 4.30
CA ASP A 83 6.18 14.80 5.15
C ASP A 83 6.98 13.74 4.39
N LEU A 84 7.03 13.85 3.05
CA LEU A 84 7.81 12.95 2.21
C LEU A 84 9.30 13.21 2.40
N LYS A 85 10.07 12.15 2.62
CA LYS A 85 11.55 12.22 2.68
C LYS A 85 12.12 12.71 1.35
N SER A 86 13.32 13.31 1.37
CA SER A 86 13.98 13.87 0.17
C SER A 86 14.17 12.83 -0.96
N LYS A 87 14.36 11.57 -0.60
CA LYS A 87 14.46 10.44 -1.53
C LYS A 87 13.16 9.63 -1.64
N GLY A 88 12.04 10.17 -1.16
CA GLY A 88 10.75 9.50 -1.20
C GLY A 88 10.18 9.39 -2.61
N VAL A 89 9.18 8.54 -2.77
CA VAL A 89 8.50 8.26 -4.04
C VAL A 89 7.05 8.70 -3.97
N VAL A 90 6.54 9.25 -5.07
CA VAL A 90 5.11 9.52 -5.26
C VAL A 90 4.59 8.62 -6.36
N ILE A 91 3.53 7.86 -6.06
CA ILE A 91 2.75 7.08 -7.01
C ILE A 91 1.41 7.80 -7.16
N GLY A 92 1.19 8.43 -8.30
CA GLY A 92 -0.02 9.19 -8.61
C GLY A 92 -1.01 8.40 -9.47
N LEU A 93 -1.89 9.14 -10.16
CA LEU A 93 -2.90 8.60 -11.05
C LEU A 93 -2.43 8.46 -12.50
N ASN A 94 -1.29 9.07 -12.85
CA ASN A 94 -0.82 9.13 -14.23
C ASN A 94 -0.61 7.73 -14.83
N GLY A 95 -1.28 7.49 -15.96
CA GLY A 95 -1.25 6.20 -16.65
C GLY A 95 -2.28 5.17 -16.16
N PHE A 96 -3.12 5.51 -15.18
CA PHE A 96 -4.11 4.61 -14.57
C PHE A 96 -5.54 5.10 -14.64
N GLN A 97 -5.80 6.28 -15.22
CA GLN A 97 -7.12 6.94 -15.21
C GLN A 97 -8.22 6.11 -15.89
N ASP A 98 -7.83 5.30 -16.87
CA ASP A 98 -8.70 4.43 -17.68
C ASP A 98 -9.07 3.10 -16.99
N LEU A 99 -8.45 2.77 -15.86
CA LEU A 99 -8.62 1.48 -15.19
C LEU A 99 -9.88 1.37 -14.31
N GLY A 100 -10.63 2.46 -14.14
CA GLY A 100 -11.88 2.45 -13.39
C GLY A 100 -11.74 1.79 -12.01
N ARG A 101 -12.46 0.68 -11.78
CA ARG A 101 -12.46 -0.04 -10.48
C ARG A 101 -11.12 -0.69 -10.16
N ASN A 102 -10.27 -0.94 -11.15
CA ASN A 102 -8.98 -1.59 -10.98
C ASN A 102 -7.82 -0.59 -10.73
N LEU A 103 -8.12 0.71 -10.62
CA LEU A 103 -7.12 1.74 -10.32
C LEU A 103 -6.30 1.44 -9.07
N ASN A 104 -6.96 1.05 -8.00
CA ASN A 104 -6.33 0.70 -6.73
C ASN A 104 -5.43 -0.54 -6.84
N VAL A 105 -5.81 -1.51 -7.66
CA VAL A 105 -5.01 -2.71 -7.93
C VAL A 105 -3.72 -2.34 -8.69
N ALA A 106 -3.83 -1.45 -9.68
CA ALA A 106 -2.66 -0.95 -10.40
C ALA A 106 -1.71 -0.15 -9.48
N GLN A 107 -2.25 0.69 -8.59
CA GLN A 107 -1.41 1.43 -7.64
C GLN A 107 -0.73 0.49 -6.62
N ALA A 108 -1.39 -0.58 -6.20
CA ALA A 108 -0.76 -1.63 -5.39
C ALA A 108 0.40 -2.30 -6.17
N GLY A 109 0.18 -2.64 -7.44
CA GLY A 109 1.22 -3.17 -8.31
C GLY A 109 2.43 -2.24 -8.46
N ALA A 110 2.17 -0.96 -8.69
CA ALA A 110 3.21 0.07 -8.75
C ALA A 110 4.03 0.15 -7.46
N LEU A 111 3.37 0.07 -6.29
CA LEU A 111 4.06 0.06 -5.01
C LEU A 111 4.91 -1.20 -4.82
N ILE A 112 4.41 -2.38 -5.14
CA ILE A 112 5.17 -3.64 -5.02
C ILE A 112 6.44 -3.60 -5.86
N LYS A 113 6.39 -3.01 -7.07
CA LYS A 113 7.59 -2.78 -7.90
C LYS A 113 8.56 -1.81 -7.26
N VAL A 114 8.09 -0.69 -6.73
CA VAL A 114 8.93 0.30 -6.02
C VAL A 114 9.62 -0.33 -4.82
N LEU A 115 8.96 -1.27 -4.13
CA LEU A 115 9.53 -2.02 -3.01
C LEU A 115 10.56 -3.08 -3.44
N GLY A 116 10.59 -3.46 -4.72
CA GLY A 116 11.50 -4.48 -5.25
C GLY A 116 11.07 -5.92 -4.95
N ILE A 117 9.77 -6.14 -4.78
CA ILE A 117 9.19 -7.47 -4.54
C ILE A 117 8.80 -8.10 -5.88
N ASP A 118 8.95 -9.42 -5.99
CA ASP A 118 8.65 -10.18 -7.22
C ASP A 118 7.18 -10.05 -7.64
N LYS A 119 6.96 -9.83 -8.95
CA LYS A 119 5.63 -9.71 -9.56
C LYS A 119 4.75 -10.94 -9.29
N LYS A 120 5.33 -12.13 -9.25
CA LYS A 120 4.58 -13.38 -9.08
C LYS A 120 3.79 -13.37 -7.76
N ILE A 121 4.40 -12.97 -6.65
CA ILE A 121 3.73 -12.93 -5.34
C ILE A 121 2.53 -11.97 -5.38
N LEU A 122 2.68 -10.83 -6.06
CA LEU A 122 1.57 -9.89 -6.25
C LEU A 122 0.43 -10.53 -7.05
N ILE A 123 0.74 -11.18 -8.17
CA ILE A 123 -0.29 -11.78 -9.04
C ILE A 123 -1.01 -12.91 -8.32
N ASP A 124 -0.29 -13.77 -7.62
CA ASP A 124 -0.86 -14.85 -6.80
C ASP A 124 -1.85 -14.27 -5.75
N GLU A 125 -1.49 -13.15 -5.08
CA GLU A 125 -2.38 -12.48 -4.13
C GLU A 125 -3.60 -11.85 -4.80
N ILE A 126 -3.43 -11.19 -5.96
CA ILE A 126 -4.56 -10.60 -6.72
C ILE A 126 -5.52 -11.69 -7.19
N GLU A 127 -5.01 -12.82 -7.66
CA GLU A 127 -5.83 -13.94 -8.09
C GLU A 127 -6.62 -14.53 -6.93
N ASN A 128 -5.99 -14.70 -5.76
CA ASN A 128 -6.65 -15.16 -4.54
C ASN A 128 -7.78 -14.23 -4.06
N GLN A 129 -7.63 -12.90 -4.25
CA GLN A 129 -8.61 -11.93 -3.79
C GLN A 129 -9.76 -11.66 -4.78
N PHE A 130 -9.48 -11.65 -6.07
CA PHE A 130 -10.42 -11.15 -7.10
C PHE A 130 -10.88 -12.20 -8.10
N HIS A 131 -10.09 -13.25 -8.34
CA HIS A 131 -10.42 -14.32 -9.29
C HIS A 131 -10.79 -13.81 -10.70
N ASN A 132 -10.19 -12.73 -11.17
CA ASN A 132 -10.46 -12.19 -12.51
C ASN A 132 -9.21 -11.63 -13.22
N LYS A 133 -9.20 -11.81 -14.54
CA LYS A 133 -8.09 -11.44 -15.41
C LYS A 133 -7.86 -9.92 -15.51
N GLU A 134 -8.90 -9.12 -15.36
CA GLU A 134 -8.80 -7.66 -15.45
C GLU A 134 -7.99 -7.08 -14.27
N SER A 135 -8.20 -7.62 -13.07
CA SER A 135 -7.42 -7.21 -11.90
C SER A 135 -5.95 -7.64 -12.03
N ASN A 136 -5.68 -8.84 -12.57
CA ASN A 136 -4.30 -9.28 -12.84
C ASN A 136 -3.61 -8.34 -13.85
N ALA A 137 -4.26 -8.03 -14.97
CA ALA A 137 -3.74 -7.10 -15.96
C ALA A 137 -3.49 -5.70 -15.41
N ALA A 138 -4.38 -5.21 -14.54
CA ALA A 138 -4.19 -3.92 -13.87
C ALA A 138 -3.00 -3.94 -12.90
N ALA A 139 -2.83 -5.01 -12.11
CA ALA A 139 -1.68 -5.19 -11.23
C ALA A 139 -0.36 -5.19 -12.02
N GLU A 140 -0.30 -5.92 -13.13
CA GLU A 140 0.85 -5.97 -14.03
C GLU A 140 1.15 -4.60 -14.64
N LYS A 141 0.14 -3.91 -15.19
CA LYS A 141 0.28 -2.55 -15.72
C LYS A 141 0.87 -1.61 -14.68
N GLY A 142 0.38 -1.67 -13.44
CA GLY A 142 0.90 -0.90 -12.33
C GLY A 142 2.35 -1.25 -12.02
N TYR A 143 2.65 -2.53 -11.88
CA TYR A 143 4.01 -3.03 -11.59
C TYR A 143 5.01 -2.59 -12.67
N ASP A 144 4.69 -2.76 -13.94
CA ASP A 144 5.59 -2.44 -15.06
C ASP A 144 5.76 -0.92 -15.29
N SER A 145 4.89 -0.09 -14.69
CA SER A 145 4.97 1.37 -14.78
C SER A 145 6.07 1.99 -13.92
N GLN A 146 6.68 1.24 -12.99
CA GLN A 146 7.62 1.75 -12.01
C GLN A 146 9.00 1.10 -12.11
N LYS A 147 9.96 1.67 -11.37
CA LYS A 147 11.30 1.10 -11.17
C LYS A 147 11.49 0.73 -9.70
N GLU A 148 12.30 -0.27 -9.46
CA GLU A 148 12.72 -0.64 -8.11
C GLU A 148 13.47 0.50 -7.43
N LYS A 149 13.20 0.68 -6.14
CA LYS A 149 13.88 1.67 -5.32
C LYS A 149 14.39 1.13 -3.99
N PHE A 150 13.57 0.36 -3.28
CA PHE A 150 13.91 -0.07 -1.92
C PHE A 150 14.55 -1.46 -1.85
N ASN A 151 14.37 -2.28 -2.89
CA ASN A 151 15.00 -3.59 -3.07
C ASN A 151 14.88 -4.49 -1.82
N LEU A 152 13.64 -4.67 -1.35
CA LEU A 152 13.33 -5.54 -0.23
C LEU A 152 13.74 -6.98 -0.54
N LYS A 153 14.35 -7.65 0.44
CA LYS A 153 14.72 -9.07 0.33
C LYS A 153 13.73 -9.92 1.08
N LYS A 154 13.41 -11.10 0.56
CA LYS A 154 12.55 -12.05 1.26
C LYS A 154 13.18 -12.43 2.60
N LEU A 155 12.36 -12.45 3.65
CA LEU A 155 12.76 -12.81 5.02
C LEU A 155 12.08 -14.13 5.40
N ASP A 156 12.70 -14.88 6.33
CA ASP A 156 12.17 -16.16 6.79
C ASP A 156 11.20 -16.04 7.98
N ASN A 157 10.70 -14.84 8.25
CA ASN A 157 9.74 -14.61 9.33
C ASN A 157 8.38 -15.24 8.98
N LYS A 158 7.84 -16.04 9.90
CA LYS A 158 6.47 -16.55 9.82
C LYS A 158 5.53 -15.57 10.52
N ILE A 159 4.80 -14.79 9.77
CA ILE A 159 3.94 -13.71 10.26
C ILE A 159 2.51 -13.95 9.77
N SER A 160 1.53 -13.58 10.58
CA SER A 160 0.11 -13.55 10.20
C SER A 160 -0.47 -12.16 10.42
N ILE A 161 -1.39 -11.75 9.54
CA ILE A 161 -2.13 -10.50 9.69
C ILE A 161 -3.27 -10.73 10.68
N LYS A 162 -3.42 -9.80 11.63
CA LYS A 162 -4.55 -9.76 12.57
C LYS A 162 -5.15 -8.35 12.59
N THR A 163 -6.45 -8.25 12.72
CA THR A 163 -7.11 -6.99 13.07
C THR A 163 -6.82 -6.64 14.53
N GLY A 164 -6.96 -5.35 14.89
CA GLY A 164 -6.80 -4.92 16.28
C GLY A 164 -7.70 -5.68 17.25
N THR A 165 -8.96 -5.93 16.86
CA THR A 165 -9.92 -6.73 17.65
C THR A 165 -9.46 -8.17 17.84
N GLN A 166 -8.95 -8.81 16.80
CA GLN A 166 -8.40 -10.17 16.89
C GLN A 166 -7.14 -10.23 17.75
N ALA A 167 -6.29 -9.20 17.71
CA ALA A 167 -5.09 -9.13 18.54
C ALA A 167 -5.44 -9.01 20.03
N VAL A 168 -6.44 -8.17 20.38
CA VAL A 168 -6.92 -8.00 21.76
C VAL A 168 -7.58 -9.28 22.28
N ALA A 169 -8.33 -10.02 21.45
CA ALA A 169 -9.00 -11.26 21.87
C ALA A 169 -8.03 -12.43 22.13
N GLN A 170 -6.77 -12.31 21.76
CA GLN A 170 -5.75 -13.37 21.89
C GLN A 170 -4.65 -13.02 22.93
N GLY A 171 -4.65 -11.81 23.46
CA GLY A 171 -3.76 -11.35 24.54
C GLY A 171 -4.36 -11.55 25.86
#